data_04467ba248074322c39b83b84be04c67
#
_entry.id   04467ba248074322c39b83b84be04c67
#
_cell.length_a   1.000
_cell.length_b   1.000
_cell.length_c   1.000
_cell.angle_alpha   90.00
_cell.angle_beta   90.00
_cell.angle_gamma   90.00
#
_symmetry.space_group_name_H-M   'P 1'
#
loop_
_entity.id
_entity.type
_entity.pdbx_description
1 polymer ?
#
loop_
_entity_poly.entity_id
_entity_poly.type
_entity_poly.pdbx_seq_one_letter_code
_entity_poly.pdbx_strand_id
1 'polypeptide(L)'
;MGNSFGEKICYYRQLQKMTQEEFASRIGVTPQAVSKWERDNGLPDIMILSGIANVLGVSTDTLLGRDESIVENGNMRAASDIMANLTSEPLSIEFGANVIPIIVEGLKTDYVNDKRRELAQEHGMLMPLLRFRDRTDLDDDAYQISIYDKVVAQGDCVTDGFESMVDKAVLACKENYPDVLNKQLVKIMVDNLKDRFPGVADGLVPEKISYLKLKQTLQEKLRKGESIKDLIHILETMEEEL
;
A
#
# COMPACT_ATOMS: atom_id res chain seq x y z
N MET A 1 -29.24 5.97 4.11
CA MET A 1 -28.19 5.95 5.14
C MET A 1 -28.04 7.35 5.69
N GLY A 2 -27.88 7.50 7.01
CA GLY A 2 -27.68 8.81 7.63
C GLY A 2 -26.37 9.45 7.15
N ASN A 3 -26.38 10.76 6.93
CA ASN A 3 -25.24 11.49 6.37
C ASN A 3 -24.27 12.02 7.43
N SER A 4 -24.64 11.94 8.72
CA SER A 4 -23.77 12.44 9.79
C SER A 4 -22.82 11.37 10.34
N PHE A 5 -21.75 11.81 10.99
CA PHE A 5 -20.80 10.94 11.65
C PHE A 5 -21.44 10.05 12.73
N GLY A 6 -22.33 10.66 13.55
CA GLY A 6 -23.02 9.95 14.62
C GLY A 6 -23.99 8.89 14.10
N GLU A 7 -24.75 9.22 13.06
CA GLU A 7 -25.66 8.27 12.41
C GLU A 7 -24.92 7.06 11.84
N LYS A 8 -23.69 7.24 11.32
CA LYS A 8 -22.86 6.15 10.82
C LYS A 8 -22.34 5.25 11.94
N ILE A 9 -21.85 5.84 13.04
CA ILE A 9 -21.45 5.05 14.22
C ILE A 9 -22.62 4.19 14.69
N CYS A 10 -23.80 4.80 14.85
CA CYS A 10 -25.01 4.11 15.28
C CYS A 10 -25.37 2.96 14.32
N TYR A 11 -25.37 3.22 13.02
CA TYR A 11 -25.69 2.24 11.99
C TYR A 11 -24.73 1.04 12.00
N TYR A 12 -23.41 1.28 11.96
CA TYR A 12 -22.42 0.20 11.92
C TYR A 12 -22.36 -0.58 13.23
N ARG A 13 -22.55 0.09 14.40
CA ARG A 13 -22.66 -0.60 15.68
C ARG A 13 -23.88 -1.55 15.72
N GLN A 14 -25.04 -1.08 15.26
CA GLN A 14 -26.26 -1.90 15.18
C GLN A 14 -26.09 -3.07 14.19
N LEU A 15 -25.41 -2.85 13.08
CA LEU A 15 -25.10 -3.91 12.11
C LEU A 15 -24.24 -5.01 12.74
N GLN A 16 -23.32 -4.65 13.64
CA GLN A 16 -22.51 -5.57 14.43
C GLN A 16 -23.25 -6.13 15.66
N LYS A 17 -24.54 -5.79 15.83
CA LYS A 17 -25.41 -6.20 16.98
C LYS A 17 -24.85 -5.85 18.37
N MET A 18 -24.04 -4.79 18.46
CA MET A 18 -23.47 -4.32 19.73
C MET A 18 -24.36 -3.31 20.40
N THR A 19 -24.43 -3.35 21.75
CA THR A 19 -25.01 -2.26 22.57
C THR A 19 -24.04 -1.08 22.65
N GLN A 20 -24.49 0.10 23.09
CA GLN A 20 -23.60 1.24 23.33
C GLN A 20 -22.55 0.95 24.41
N GLU A 21 -22.91 0.16 25.44
CA GLU A 21 -22.03 -0.28 26.51
C GLU A 21 -20.93 -1.21 26.00
N GLU A 22 -21.27 -2.21 25.18
CA GLU A 22 -20.32 -3.14 24.59
C GLU A 22 -19.35 -2.43 23.65
N PHE A 23 -19.87 -1.53 22.82
CA PHE A 23 -19.04 -0.74 21.91
C PHE A 23 -18.09 0.17 22.68
N ALA A 24 -18.60 0.91 23.69
CA ALA A 24 -17.80 1.78 24.55
C ALA A 24 -16.67 1.00 25.25
N SER A 25 -16.97 -0.17 25.77
CA SER A 25 -15.99 -1.05 26.41
C SER A 25 -14.86 -1.46 25.46
N ARG A 26 -15.18 -1.79 24.20
CA ARG A 26 -14.19 -2.20 23.18
C ARG A 26 -13.23 -1.11 22.75
N ILE A 27 -13.71 0.14 22.77
CA ILE A 27 -12.88 1.30 22.37
C ILE A 27 -12.33 2.09 23.56
N GLY A 28 -12.59 1.64 24.80
CA GLY A 28 -12.01 2.22 26.02
C GLY A 28 -12.61 3.56 26.41
N VAL A 29 -13.90 3.80 26.14
CA VAL A 29 -14.62 5.05 26.49
C VAL A 29 -15.87 4.76 27.32
N THR A 30 -16.56 5.81 27.76
CA THR A 30 -17.83 5.67 28.48
C THR A 30 -19.01 5.50 27.52
N PRO A 31 -20.09 4.78 27.91
CA PRO A 31 -21.33 4.69 27.10
C PRO A 31 -21.94 6.04 26.81
N GLN A 32 -21.80 6.99 27.74
CA GLN A 32 -22.29 8.38 27.58
C GLN A 32 -21.53 9.10 26.42
N ALA A 33 -20.25 8.83 26.24
CA ALA A 33 -19.49 9.38 25.12
C ALA A 33 -20.02 8.84 23.79
N VAL A 34 -20.23 7.52 23.68
CA VAL A 34 -20.82 6.88 22.50
C VAL A 34 -22.21 7.45 22.20
N SER A 35 -23.09 7.54 23.23
CA SER A 35 -24.42 8.11 23.08
C SER A 35 -24.41 9.58 22.63
N LYS A 36 -23.41 10.34 23.04
CA LYS A 36 -23.19 11.73 22.62
C LYS A 36 -22.80 11.84 21.16
N TRP A 37 -21.88 10.98 20.72
CA TRP A 37 -21.44 10.91 19.32
C TRP A 37 -22.56 10.46 18.38
N GLU A 38 -23.29 9.41 18.74
CA GLU A 38 -24.42 8.91 17.93
C GLU A 38 -25.55 9.91 17.73
N ARG A 39 -25.64 10.93 18.60
CA ARG A 39 -26.58 12.04 18.49
C ARG A 39 -25.98 13.31 17.89
N ASP A 40 -24.76 13.24 17.37
CA ASP A 40 -24.01 14.39 16.86
C ASP A 40 -23.80 15.55 17.86
N ASN A 41 -23.86 15.24 19.16
CA ASN A 41 -23.63 16.20 20.24
C ASN A 41 -22.15 16.30 20.65
N GLY A 42 -21.25 15.84 19.81
CA GLY A 42 -19.78 15.87 19.95
C GLY A 42 -19.12 14.86 19.03
N LEU A 43 -17.81 15.02 18.86
CA LEU A 43 -16.98 14.12 18.07
C LEU A 43 -15.99 13.41 19.00
N PRO A 44 -15.55 12.19 18.64
CA PRO A 44 -14.44 11.52 19.33
C PRO A 44 -13.12 12.24 19.06
N ASP A 45 -12.17 12.02 19.97
CA ASP A 45 -10.79 12.42 19.72
C ASP A 45 -10.23 11.66 18.51
N ILE A 46 -9.39 12.33 17.72
CA ILE A 46 -8.78 11.75 16.51
C ILE A 46 -7.97 10.48 16.81
N MET A 47 -7.42 10.39 18.01
CA MET A 47 -6.65 9.21 18.45
C MET A 47 -7.52 7.98 18.65
N ILE A 48 -8.83 8.16 18.92
CA ILE A 48 -9.79 7.06 19.11
C ILE A 48 -10.45 6.67 17.78
N LEU A 49 -10.39 7.53 16.76
CA LEU A 49 -11.10 7.34 15.50
C LEU A 49 -10.71 6.04 14.78
N SER A 50 -9.42 5.69 14.79
CA SER A 50 -8.94 4.43 14.21
C SER A 50 -9.45 3.21 14.99
N GLY A 51 -9.54 3.31 16.32
CA GLY A 51 -10.12 2.27 17.17
C GLY A 51 -11.62 2.05 16.89
N ILE A 52 -12.37 3.14 16.71
CA ILE A 52 -13.78 3.11 16.31
C ILE A 52 -13.94 2.39 14.97
N ALA A 53 -13.17 2.78 13.96
CA ALA A 53 -13.19 2.19 12.62
C ALA A 53 -12.90 0.68 12.66
N ASN A 54 -11.86 0.26 13.39
CA ASN A 54 -11.48 -1.15 13.56
C ASN A 54 -12.59 -1.97 14.22
N VAL A 55 -13.19 -1.48 15.32
CA VAL A 55 -14.24 -2.21 16.03
C VAL A 55 -15.51 -2.31 15.18
N LEU A 56 -15.81 -1.30 14.37
CA LEU A 56 -16.97 -1.29 13.47
C LEU A 56 -16.71 -2.04 12.15
N GLY A 57 -15.46 -2.40 11.84
CA GLY A 57 -15.08 -3.09 10.60
C GLY A 57 -15.21 -2.21 9.36
N VAL A 58 -14.95 -0.91 9.49
CA VAL A 58 -15.04 0.08 8.39
C VAL A 58 -13.79 0.95 8.32
N SER A 59 -13.60 1.67 7.21
CA SER A 59 -12.52 2.66 7.11
C SER A 59 -12.84 3.94 7.90
N THR A 60 -11.83 4.68 8.32
CA THR A 60 -12.01 6.02 8.89
C THR A 60 -12.65 6.98 7.89
N ASP A 61 -12.37 6.82 6.60
CA ASP A 61 -12.96 7.62 5.53
C ASP A 61 -14.45 7.35 5.38
N THR A 62 -14.90 6.11 5.55
CA THR A 62 -16.34 5.75 5.63
C THR A 62 -17.03 6.49 6.78
N LEU A 63 -16.43 6.51 7.97
CA LEU A 63 -16.98 7.20 9.12
C LEU A 63 -17.04 8.73 8.92
N LEU A 64 -16.00 9.30 8.29
CA LEU A 64 -15.87 10.72 8.03
C LEU A 64 -16.70 11.21 6.81
N GLY A 65 -17.40 10.31 6.11
CA GLY A 65 -18.23 10.67 4.96
C GLY A 65 -17.45 10.95 3.68
N ARG A 66 -16.17 10.62 3.64
CA ARG A 66 -15.36 10.81 2.44
C ARG A 66 -15.66 9.75 1.38
N ASP A 67 -16.18 8.58 1.77
CA ASP A 67 -16.62 7.52 0.85
C ASP A 67 -18.03 7.79 0.25
N GLU A 68 -18.80 8.72 0.81
CA GLU A 68 -20.18 8.96 0.34
C GLU A 68 -20.26 9.68 -1.02
N SER A 69 -19.25 10.44 -1.39
CA SER A 69 -19.14 10.97 -2.75
C SER A 69 -19.00 9.86 -3.82
N ILE A 70 -18.74 8.63 -3.39
CA ILE A 70 -18.61 7.43 -4.23
C ILE A 70 -19.92 6.59 -4.24
N VAL A 71 -20.82 6.80 -3.26
CA VAL A 71 -22.00 5.94 -3.02
C VAL A 71 -23.27 6.37 -3.78
N GLU A 72 -23.34 7.60 -4.31
CA GLU A 72 -24.51 8.05 -5.05
C GLU A 72 -24.70 7.41 -6.45
N ASN A 73 -23.69 6.64 -6.93
CA ASN A 73 -23.83 5.91 -8.17
C ASN A 73 -23.34 4.46 -8.00
N GLY A 74 -24.28 3.50 -7.98
CA GLY A 74 -23.97 2.07 -8.06
C GLY A 74 -23.08 1.71 -9.26
N ASN A 75 -23.00 2.57 -10.27
CA ASN A 75 -22.05 2.50 -11.38
C ASN A 75 -20.61 2.89 -11.01
N MET A 76 -20.39 3.62 -9.91
CA MET A 76 -19.02 4.03 -9.52
C MET A 76 -18.29 2.96 -8.70
N ARG A 77 -19.00 2.11 -7.93
CA ARG A 77 -18.37 0.91 -7.33
C ARG A 77 -17.90 -0.05 -8.41
N ALA A 78 -18.76 -0.33 -9.40
CA ALA A 78 -18.39 -1.12 -10.57
C ALA A 78 -17.23 -0.45 -11.34
N ALA A 79 -17.20 0.88 -11.45
CA ALA A 79 -16.11 1.62 -12.09
C ALA A 79 -14.82 1.58 -11.25
N SER A 80 -14.89 1.66 -9.91
CA SER A 80 -13.74 1.52 -9.03
C SER A 80 -13.15 0.11 -9.11
N ASP A 81 -13.98 -0.92 -9.09
CA ASP A 81 -13.56 -2.32 -9.23
C ASP A 81 -13.02 -2.59 -10.64
N ILE A 82 -13.63 -2.01 -11.67
CA ILE A 82 -13.13 -2.07 -13.05
C ILE A 82 -11.80 -1.32 -13.17
N MET A 83 -11.68 -0.11 -12.58
CA MET A 83 -10.44 0.68 -12.61
C MET A 83 -9.32 0.00 -11.82
N ALA A 84 -9.61 -0.66 -10.71
CA ALA A 84 -8.65 -1.47 -9.98
C ALA A 84 -8.13 -2.65 -10.82
N ASN A 85 -8.97 -3.19 -11.72
CA ASN A 85 -8.59 -4.25 -12.64
C ASN A 85 -7.95 -3.74 -13.96
N LEU A 86 -7.98 -2.43 -14.22
CA LEU A 86 -7.30 -1.82 -15.37
C LEU A 86 -5.83 -1.44 -15.07
N THR A 87 -5.43 -1.50 -13.81
CA THR A 87 -4.06 -1.18 -13.40
C THR A 87 -3.39 -2.43 -12.86
N SER A 88 -2.36 -2.90 -13.55
CA SER A 88 -1.51 -3.98 -13.07
C SER A 88 -0.69 -3.52 -11.87
N GLU A 89 -0.63 -4.35 -10.82
CA GLU A 89 0.20 -4.06 -9.66
C GLU A 89 1.68 -4.27 -10.00
N PRO A 90 2.57 -3.33 -9.62
CA PRO A 90 3.99 -3.47 -9.88
C PRO A 90 4.62 -4.71 -9.28
N LEU A 91 4.09 -5.21 -8.16
CA LEU A 91 4.54 -6.42 -7.47
C LEU A 91 3.38 -7.01 -6.66
N SER A 92 3.06 -8.27 -6.91
CA SER A 92 2.03 -9.00 -6.17
C SER A 92 2.44 -10.43 -5.82
N ILE A 93 1.89 -10.94 -4.71
CA ILE A 93 1.80 -12.37 -4.40
C ILE A 93 0.33 -12.76 -4.49
N GLU A 94 0.02 -13.65 -5.40
CA GLU A 94 -1.30 -14.21 -5.65
C GLU A 94 -1.33 -15.66 -5.18
N PHE A 95 -2.38 -16.08 -4.47
CA PHE A 95 -2.34 -17.35 -3.75
C PHE A 95 -3.71 -18.03 -3.62
N GLY A 96 -3.68 -19.35 -3.43
CA GLY A 96 -4.85 -20.19 -3.16
C GLY A 96 -5.30 -20.14 -1.71
N ALA A 97 -6.41 -20.82 -1.42
CA ALA A 97 -7.15 -20.69 -0.17
C ALA A 97 -6.34 -21.10 1.09
N ASN A 98 -5.50 -22.14 1.00
CA ASN A 98 -4.73 -22.64 2.14
C ASN A 98 -3.56 -21.70 2.53
N VAL A 99 -3.17 -20.79 1.64
CA VAL A 99 -2.12 -19.79 1.91
C VAL A 99 -2.64 -18.61 2.75
N ILE A 100 -3.95 -18.37 2.76
CA ILE A 100 -4.58 -17.23 3.47
C ILE A 100 -4.15 -17.15 4.94
N PRO A 101 -4.22 -18.21 5.76
CA PRO A 101 -3.82 -18.14 7.17
C PRO A 101 -2.36 -17.75 7.36
N ILE A 102 -1.48 -18.21 6.46
CA ILE A 102 -0.03 -17.92 6.49
C ILE A 102 0.21 -16.42 6.23
N ILE A 103 -0.48 -15.87 5.24
CA ILE A 103 -0.40 -14.42 4.92
C ILE A 103 -0.94 -13.59 6.08
N VAL A 104 -2.11 -13.93 6.62
CA VAL A 104 -2.74 -13.19 7.72
C VAL A 104 -1.84 -13.17 8.96
N GLU A 105 -1.19 -14.29 9.29
CA GLU A 105 -0.27 -14.35 10.43
C GLU A 105 1.02 -13.59 10.14
N GLY A 106 1.59 -13.73 8.95
CA GLY A 106 2.82 -13.07 8.55
C GLY A 106 2.69 -11.54 8.47
N LEU A 107 1.53 -11.02 8.05
CA LEU A 107 1.26 -9.57 7.99
C LEU A 107 1.19 -8.90 9.37
N LYS A 108 1.13 -9.65 10.47
CA LYS A 108 1.25 -9.10 11.83
C LYS A 108 2.70 -8.73 12.18
N THR A 109 3.66 -9.18 11.40
CA THR A 109 5.08 -8.90 11.58
C THR A 109 5.52 -7.69 10.73
N ASP A 110 6.66 -7.09 11.06
CA ASP A 110 7.27 -6.04 10.25
C ASP A 110 8.16 -6.57 9.11
N TYR A 111 8.16 -7.88 8.87
CA TYR A 111 9.10 -8.54 7.96
C TYR A 111 9.15 -7.92 6.55
N VAL A 112 7.99 -7.63 5.96
CA VAL A 112 7.93 -6.97 4.64
C VAL A 112 8.61 -5.59 4.67
N ASN A 113 8.38 -4.80 5.72
CA ASN A 113 8.98 -3.47 5.87
C ASN A 113 10.49 -3.54 6.10
N ASP A 114 10.95 -4.54 6.85
CA ASP A 114 12.38 -4.77 7.07
C ASP A 114 13.07 -5.12 5.75
N LYS A 115 12.50 -6.01 4.95
CA LYS A 115 13.01 -6.35 3.62
C LYS A 115 12.99 -5.19 2.63
N ARG A 116 11.96 -4.35 2.66
CA ARG A 116 11.92 -3.11 1.86
C ARG A 116 13.04 -2.15 2.25
N ARG A 117 13.31 -2.03 3.55
CA ARG A 117 14.40 -1.20 4.08
C ARG A 117 15.76 -1.73 3.69
N GLU A 118 15.97 -3.05 3.81
CA GLU A 118 17.19 -3.74 3.40
C GLU A 118 17.50 -3.50 1.91
N LEU A 119 16.52 -3.75 1.02
CA LEU A 119 16.66 -3.53 -0.42
C LEU A 119 17.03 -2.08 -0.77
N ALA A 120 16.41 -1.11 -0.10
CA ALA A 120 16.70 0.31 -0.30
C ALA A 120 18.13 0.67 0.20
N GLN A 121 18.52 0.16 1.37
CA GLN A 121 19.83 0.46 1.96
C GLN A 121 20.99 -0.19 1.19
N GLU A 122 20.82 -1.43 0.74
CA GLU A 122 21.89 -2.15 0.05
C GLU A 122 22.04 -1.75 -1.42
N HIS A 123 20.92 -1.57 -2.10
CA HIS A 123 20.91 -1.42 -3.56
C HIS A 123 20.40 -0.06 -4.07
N GLY A 124 19.87 0.81 -3.18
CA GLY A 124 19.19 2.04 -3.60
C GLY A 124 17.88 1.79 -4.36
N MET A 125 17.32 0.60 -4.21
CA MET A 125 16.10 0.17 -4.89
C MET A 125 14.89 0.37 -3.98
N LEU A 126 13.94 1.19 -4.39
CA LEU A 126 12.70 1.39 -3.66
C LEU A 126 11.68 0.33 -4.07
N MET A 127 11.46 -0.67 -3.24
CA MET A 127 10.46 -1.71 -3.48
C MET A 127 9.04 -1.10 -3.49
N PRO A 128 8.22 -1.33 -4.51
CA PRO A 128 6.82 -0.91 -4.53
C PRO A 128 6.03 -1.59 -3.40
N LEU A 129 4.78 -1.17 -3.24
CA LEU A 129 3.88 -1.86 -2.32
C LEU A 129 3.67 -3.30 -2.80
N LEU A 130 3.97 -4.27 -1.93
CA LEU A 130 3.70 -5.68 -2.18
C LEU A 130 2.21 -5.95 -1.94
N ARG A 131 1.50 -6.33 -3.00
CA ARG A 131 0.08 -6.68 -2.93
C ARG A 131 -0.09 -8.17 -2.69
N PHE A 132 -1.02 -8.50 -1.81
CA PHE A 132 -1.44 -9.87 -1.52
C PHE A 132 -2.87 -10.04 -2.03
N ARG A 133 -3.09 -11.06 -2.89
CA ARG A 133 -4.39 -11.34 -3.51
C ARG A 133 -4.70 -12.82 -3.44
N ASP A 134 -5.87 -13.17 -2.94
CA ASP A 134 -6.42 -14.51 -3.09
C ASP A 134 -6.95 -14.71 -4.51
N ARG A 135 -6.76 -15.93 -5.03
CA ARG A 135 -7.20 -16.34 -6.36
C ARG A 135 -7.84 -17.71 -6.31
N THR A 136 -9.06 -17.79 -6.80
CA THR A 136 -9.84 -19.05 -6.82
C THR A 136 -9.49 -19.98 -7.99
N ASP A 137 -8.70 -19.51 -8.94
CA ASP A 137 -8.21 -20.26 -10.10
C ASP A 137 -6.82 -20.86 -9.92
N LEU A 138 -6.17 -20.59 -8.77
CA LEU A 138 -4.96 -21.29 -8.35
C LEU A 138 -5.30 -22.50 -7.48
N ASP A 139 -4.41 -23.49 -7.50
CA ASP A 139 -4.48 -24.60 -6.54
C ASP A 139 -4.44 -24.06 -5.11
N ASP A 140 -5.18 -24.68 -4.20
CA ASP A 140 -5.37 -24.18 -2.82
C ASP A 140 -4.06 -23.94 -2.07
N ASP A 141 -3.03 -24.74 -2.32
CA ASP A 141 -1.71 -24.63 -1.68
C ASP A 141 -0.73 -23.77 -2.47
N ALA A 142 -1.06 -23.41 -3.70
CA ALA A 142 -0.14 -22.70 -4.61
C ALA A 142 -0.12 -21.20 -4.36
N TYR A 143 1.02 -20.59 -4.68
CA TYR A 143 1.15 -19.14 -4.85
C TYR A 143 2.00 -18.79 -6.06
N GLN A 144 1.82 -17.58 -6.57
CA GLN A 144 2.66 -17.02 -7.62
C GLN A 144 3.03 -15.57 -7.30
N ILE A 145 4.19 -15.16 -7.79
CA ILE A 145 4.68 -13.78 -7.70
C ILE A 145 4.63 -13.17 -9.07
N SER A 146 3.97 -12.03 -9.19
CA SER A 146 3.78 -11.34 -10.46
C SER A 146 4.34 -9.93 -10.44
N ILE A 147 4.89 -9.50 -11.56
CA ILE A 147 5.30 -8.13 -11.85
C ILE A 147 4.48 -7.67 -13.06
N TYR A 148 3.58 -6.68 -12.85
CA TYR A 148 2.66 -6.19 -13.87
C TYR A 148 1.96 -7.34 -14.61
N ASP A 149 1.28 -8.23 -13.91
CA ASP A 149 0.56 -9.41 -14.42
C ASP A 149 1.42 -10.50 -15.07
N LYS A 150 2.75 -10.32 -15.12
CA LYS A 150 3.67 -11.34 -15.57
C LYS A 150 4.14 -12.17 -14.37
N VAL A 151 3.80 -13.46 -14.36
CA VAL A 151 4.29 -14.40 -13.35
C VAL A 151 5.80 -14.57 -13.51
N VAL A 152 6.55 -14.29 -12.44
CA VAL A 152 8.02 -14.35 -12.40
C VAL A 152 8.54 -15.44 -11.47
N ALA A 153 7.74 -15.88 -10.51
CA ALA A 153 8.06 -17.01 -9.63
C ALA A 153 6.79 -17.70 -9.16
N GLN A 154 6.90 -18.95 -8.76
CA GLN A 154 5.81 -19.77 -8.23
C GLN A 154 6.32 -20.64 -7.09
N GLY A 155 5.42 -21.12 -6.25
CA GLY A 155 5.70 -22.04 -5.15
C GLY A 155 4.43 -22.59 -4.52
N ASP A 156 4.58 -23.28 -3.41
CA ASP A 156 3.48 -23.82 -2.61
C ASP A 156 3.70 -23.56 -1.12
N CYS A 157 2.62 -23.51 -0.35
CA CYS A 157 2.68 -23.22 1.08
C CYS A 157 3.10 -24.43 1.94
N VAL A 158 3.24 -25.60 1.34
CA VAL A 158 3.72 -26.81 2.05
C VAL A 158 5.23 -26.68 2.29
N THR A 159 5.93 -26.07 1.35
CA THR A 159 7.39 -25.87 1.41
C THR A 159 7.77 -24.46 1.86
N ASP A 160 6.94 -23.46 1.58
CA ASP A 160 7.25 -22.05 1.79
C ASP A 160 6.36 -21.42 2.87
N GLY A 161 6.97 -20.91 3.92
CA GLY A 161 6.31 -20.01 4.87
C GLY A 161 6.24 -18.57 4.36
N PHE A 162 5.59 -17.68 5.11
CA PHE A 162 5.43 -16.27 4.79
C PHE A 162 6.75 -15.56 4.43
N GLU A 163 7.77 -15.75 5.26
CA GLU A 163 9.08 -15.14 5.06
C GLU A 163 9.73 -15.58 3.75
N SER A 164 9.66 -16.88 3.43
CA SER A 164 10.18 -17.42 2.17
C SER A 164 9.45 -16.83 0.95
N MET A 165 8.12 -16.67 1.01
CA MET A 165 7.34 -16.03 -0.05
C MET A 165 7.76 -14.57 -0.25
N VAL A 166 7.94 -13.82 0.85
CA VAL A 166 8.39 -12.43 0.81
C VAL A 166 9.82 -12.33 0.27
N ASP A 167 10.74 -13.18 0.70
CA ASP A 167 12.12 -13.20 0.19
C ASP A 167 12.17 -13.47 -1.31
N LYS A 168 11.36 -14.41 -1.80
CA LYS A 168 11.22 -14.67 -3.24
C LYS A 168 10.64 -13.46 -3.99
N ALA A 169 9.68 -12.74 -3.40
CA ALA A 169 9.14 -11.52 -4.00
C ALA A 169 10.18 -10.38 -4.04
N VAL A 170 10.99 -10.24 -3.00
CA VAL A 170 12.11 -9.27 -2.96
C VAL A 170 13.15 -9.62 -4.02
N LEU A 171 13.53 -10.89 -4.14
CA LEU A 171 14.45 -11.35 -5.17
C LEU A 171 13.91 -11.09 -6.57
N ALA A 172 12.67 -11.44 -6.83
CA ALA A 172 11.99 -11.18 -8.10
C ALA A 172 11.94 -9.68 -8.42
N CYS A 173 11.63 -8.83 -7.43
CA CYS A 173 11.65 -7.38 -7.57
C CYS A 173 13.06 -6.88 -7.94
N LYS A 174 14.11 -7.36 -7.27
CA LYS A 174 15.50 -6.97 -7.52
C LYS A 174 15.95 -7.38 -8.93
N GLU A 175 15.72 -8.62 -9.32
CA GLU A 175 16.14 -9.15 -10.63
C GLU A 175 15.42 -8.46 -11.80
N ASN A 176 14.17 -8.05 -11.59
CA ASN A 176 13.36 -7.38 -12.60
C ASN A 176 13.21 -5.87 -12.33
N TYR A 177 14.09 -5.27 -11.53
CA TYR A 177 13.91 -3.88 -11.09
C TYR A 177 13.82 -2.85 -12.23
N PRO A 178 14.52 -3.00 -13.37
CA PRO A 178 14.33 -2.11 -14.52
C PRO A 178 12.85 -2.03 -14.98
N ASP A 179 12.09 -3.13 -14.89
CA ASP A 179 10.69 -3.18 -15.28
C ASP A 179 9.76 -2.70 -14.14
N VAL A 180 10.12 -2.99 -12.88
CA VAL A 180 9.42 -2.52 -11.68
C VAL A 180 9.50 -1.00 -11.55
N LEU A 181 10.66 -0.40 -11.90
CA LEU A 181 10.91 1.03 -11.75
C LEU A 181 9.97 1.85 -12.64
N ASN A 182 9.00 2.50 -12.02
CA ASN A 182 8.04 3.37 -12.69
C ASN A 182 8.27 4.84 -12.31
N LYS A 183 7.56 5.74 -13.01
CA LYS A 183 7.66 7.19 -12.79
C LYS A 183 7.30 7.61 -11.36
N GLN A 184 6.36 6.90 -10.73
CA GLN A 184 5.95 7.19 -9.35
C GLN A 184 7.06 6.86 -8.35
N LEU A 185 7.74 5.72 -8.51
CA LEU A 185 8.89 5.35 -7.67
C LEU A 185 10.02 6.37 -7.81
N VAL A 186 10.33 6.78 -9.05
CA VAL A 186 11.35 7.82 -9.30
C VAL A 186 10.96 9.13 -8.63
N LYS A 187 9.69 9.54 -8.69
CA LYS A 187 9.22 10.73 -7.99
C LYS A 187 9.46 10.62 -6.49
N ILE A 188 9.08 9.49 -5.86
CA ILE A 188 9.31 9.26 -4.43
C ILE A 188 10.80 9.32 -4.09
N MET A 189 11.67 8.74 -4.91
CA MET A 189 13.13 8.82 -4.71
C MET A 189 13.63 10.26 -4.73
N VAL A 190 13.18 11.06 -5.71
CA VAL A 190 13.55 12.48 -5.82
C VAL A 190 12.99 13.31 -4.66
N ASP A 191 11.73 13.10 -4.28
CA ASP A 191 11.10 13.80 -3.15
C ASP A 191 11.87 13.54 -1.85
N ASN A 192 12.24 12.28 -1.58
CA ASN A 192 13.09 11.93 -0.43
C ASN A 192 14.49 12.56 -0.49
N LEU A 193 15.05 12.71 -1.72
CA LEU A 193 16.33 13.37 -1.90
C LEU A 193 16.22 14.88 -1.60
N LYS A 194 15.17 15.54 -2.08
CA LYS A 194 14.89 16.96 -1.83
C LYS A 194 14.77 17.25 -0.33
N ASP A 195 14.09 16.39 0.41
CA ASP A 195 13.92 16.55 1.86
C ASP A 195 15.27 16.53 2.61
N ARG A 196 16.25 15.76 2.12
CA ARG A 196 17.56 15.61 2.76
C ARG A 196 18.62 16.55 2.18
N PHE A 197 18.58 16.78 0.88
CA PHE A 197 19.59 17.51 0.10
C PHE A 197 18.90 18.43 -0.91
N PRO A 198 18.22 19.49 -0.46
CA PRO A 198 17.43 20.35 -1.35
C PRO A 198 18.25 20.96 -2.49
N GLY A 199 19.53 21.31 -2.23
CA GLY A 199 20.40 21.90 -3.23
C GLY A 199 20.76 21.01 -4.42
N VAL A 200 20.48 19.69 -4.37
CA VAL A 200 20.84 18.76 -5.45
C VAL A 200 19.74 18.64 -6.50
N ALA A 201 18.50 18.66 -6.10
CA ALA A 201 17.38 18.34 -6.98
C ALA A 201 16.43 19.53 -7.22
N ASP A 202 16.49 20.58 -6.40
CA ASP A 202 15.64 21.77 -6.56
C ASP A 202 16.03 22.57 -7.81
N GLY A 203 15.03 22.91 -8.63
CA GLY A 203 15.26 23.58 -9.92
C GLY A 203 15.84 22.68 -11.01
N LEU A 204 16.17 21.42 -10.68
CA LEU A 204 16.68 20.45 -11.63
C LEU A 204 15.60 19.41 -12.03
N VAL A 205 14.92 18.80 -11.07
CA VAL A 205 13.86 17.82 -11.32
C VAL A 205 12.55 18.29 -10.67
N PRO A 206 11.46 18.44 -11.41
CA PRO A 206 11.25 18.04 -12.82
C PRO A 206 11.57 19.14 -13.85
N GLU A 207 12.09 20.30 -13.46
CA GLU A 207 12.15 21.54 -14.25
C GLU A 207 13.06 21.39 -15.49
N LYS A 208 14.27 20.91 -15.32
CA LYS A 208 15.24 20.67 -16.40
C LYS A 208 15.26 19.20 -16.83
N ILE A 209 15.22 18.27 -15.86
CA ILE A 209 15.22 16.83 -16.09
C ILE A 209 13.83 16.28 -15.71
N SER A 210 13.05 15.80 -16.69
CA SER A 210 11.76 15.20 -16.40
C SER A 210 11.92 13.87 -15.64
N TYR A 211 10.92 13.51 -14.78
CA TYR A 211 10.90 12.18 -14.13
C TYR A 211 10.99 11.02 -15.12
N LEU A 212 10.48 11.20 -16.36
CA LEU A 212 10.57 10.17 -17.39
C LEU A 212 12.02 10.00 -17.88
N LYS A 213 12.73 11.10 -18.12
CA LYS A 213 14.12 11.07 -18.54
C LYS A 213 15.01 10.44 -17.46
N LEU A 214 14.82 10.85 -16.20
CA LEU A 214 15.54 10.26 -15.07
C LEU A 214 15.24 8.75 -14.95
N LYS A 215 13.95 8.34 -15.05
CA LYS A 215 13.58 6.92 -15.08
C LYS A 215 14.34 6.14 -16.15
N GLN A 216 14.39 6.66 -17.37
CA GLN A 216 15.08 6.00 -18.49
C GLN A 216 16.58 5.84 -18.21
N THR A 217 17.25 6.88 -17.71
CA THR A 217 18.66 6.83 -17.31
C THR A 217 18.91 5.77 -16.22
N LEU A 218 18.07 5.73 -15.19
CA LEU A 218 18.18 4.73 -14.12
C LEU A 218 17.95 3.31 -14.66
N GLN A 219 16.99 3.11 -15.56
CA GLN A 219 16.74 1.83 -16.20
C GLN A 219 17.91 1.36 -17.07
N GLU A 220 18.54 2.27 -17.81
CA GLU A 220 19.72 1.97 -18.62
C GLU A 220 20.90 1.54 -17.75
N LYS A 221 21.16 2.25 -16.64
CA LYS A 221 22.18 1.87 -15.66
C LYS A 221 21.93 0.48 -15.08
N LEU A 222 20.72 0.21 -14.64
CA LEU A 222 20.33 -1.10 -14.11
C LEU A 222 20.52 -2.24 -15.12
N ARG A 223 20.16 -2.03 -16.40
CA ARG A 223 20.34 -3.02 -17.46
C ARG A 223 21.81 -3.29 -17.76
N LYS A 224 22.70 -2.33 -17.50
CA LYS A 224 24.16 -2.49 -17.59
C LYS A 224 24.76 -3.12 -16.32
N GLY A 225 23.95 -3.39 -15.29
CA GLY A 225 24.42 -3.88 -14.00
C GLY A 225 25.05 -2.81 -13.10
N GLU A 226 24.85 -1.53 -13.44
CA GLU A 226 25.36 -0.40 -12.66
C GLU A 226 24.44 -0.11 -11.48
N SER A 227 25.01 0.35 -10.36
CA SER A 227 24.25 0.76 -9.18
C SER A 227 23.52 2.08 -9.42
N ILE A 228 22.31 2.19 -8.87
CA ILE A 228 21.54 3.44 -8.82
C ILE A 228 21.51 4.05 -7.43
N LYS A 229 22.32 3.54 -6.49
CA LYS A 229 22.31 3.93 -5.08
C LYS A 229 22.74 5.38 -4.88
N ASP A 230 23.69 5.85 -5.68
CA ASP A 230 24.16 7.24 -5.64
C ASP A 230 23.35 8.13 -6.61
N LEU A 231 22.12 8.42 -6.21
CA LEU A 231 21.22 9.26 -7.00
C LEU A 231 21.75 10.70 -7.13
N ILE A 232 22.54 11.20 -6.15
CA ILE A 232 23.13 12.53 -6.19
C ILE A 232 24.09 12.62 -7.38
N HIS A 233 25.06 11.74 -7.43
CA HIS A 233 26.05 11.74 -8.53
C HIS A 233 25.40 11.51 -9.89
N ILE A 234 24.35 10.69 -9.97
CA ILE A 234 23.59 10.48 -11.20
C ILE A 234 22.94 11.81 -11.68
N LEU A 235 22.32 12.55 -10.76
CA LEU A 235 21.69 13.82 -11.11
C LEU A 235 22.70 14.90 -11.50
N GLU A 236 23.82 14.99 -10.78
CA GLU A 236 24.92 15.92 -11.12
C GLU A 236 25.49 15.61 -12.52
N THR A 237 25.76 14.34 -12.83
CA THR A 237 26.19 13.94 -14.18
C THR A 237 25.18 14.30 -15.25
N MET A 238 23.89 14.10 -14.98
CA MET A 238 22.82 14.47 -15.94
C MET A 238 22.68 15.98 -16.10
N GLU A 239 23.00 16.77 -15.07
CA GLU A 239 22.99 18.25 -15.16
C GLU A 239 24.16 18.76 -16.01
N GLU A 240 25.35 18.15 -15.91
CA GLU A 240 26.51 18.48 -16.73
C GLU A 240 26.28 18.23 -18.24
N GLU A 241 25.37 17.32 -18.59
CA GLU A 241 25.01 16.96 -19.95
C GLU A 241 23.91 17.85 -20.57
N LEU A 242 23.36 18.82 -19.82
CA LEU A 242 22.28 19.71 -20.28
C LEU A 242 22.84 20.91 -21.04
#